data_8266763be07c8c8471242f857486fec3
#
_entry.id   8266763be07c8c8471242f857486fec3
#
_cell.length_a   1.000
_cell.length_b   1.000
_cell.length_c   1.000
_cell.angle_alpha   90.00
_cell.angle_beta   90.00
_cell.angle_gamma   90.00
#
_symmetry.space_group_name_H-M   'P 1'
#
loop_
_entity.id
_entity.type
_entity.pdbx_description
1 polymer ?
#
loop_
_entity_poly.entity_id
_entity_poly.type
_entity_poly.pdbx_seq_one_letter_code
_entity_poly.pdbx_strand_id
1 'polypeptide(L)'
;MESIEIVRKFYDETVDYEWDRLERHKVEFELTKRYLNRYIKPGDKVLDLGGGPGRYSLTLAELGCDVTLADLSEKNVEFALTRASEKGLTLEGLQVDARDLSIIEDSQFDYVLCMGPMYHLKSEEDRVKTIRECLKKLKPNGIIFVAFISSYSFVWDYLIRNPEFILNSDRQLELNKIVDGKEFAGKGFSDNFYISPKNVLPFFEKFNLEKLHLLNSESFLYLREPELLKQKQDVINAWLDFAEKVCEHEDLLSMAEHIMYIGKKAK
;
A
#
# COMPACT_ATOMS: atom_id res chain seq x y z
N MET A 1 -7.66 -21.51 -11.66
CA MET A 1 -7.55 -20.06 -11.92
C MET A 1 -6.22 -19.62 -11.29
N GLU A 2 -5.36 -18.92 -12.01
CA GLU A 2 -4.12 -18.41 -11.46
C GLU A 2 -4.42 -17.38 -10.38
N SER A 3 -3.54 -17.25 -9.37
CA SER A 3 -3.77 -16.32 -8.24
C SER A 3 -4.01 -14.88 -8.69
N ILE A 4 -3.32 -14.45 -9.75
CA ILE A 4 -3.45 -13.11 -10.33
C ILE A 4 -4.85 -12.85 -10.91
N GLU A 5 -5.47 -13.86 -11.55
CA GLU A 5 -6.83 -13.76 -12.08
C GLU A 5 -7.88 -13.64 -10.96
N ILE A 6 -7.64 -14.27 -9.81
CA ILE A 6 -8.52 -14.15 -8.64
C ILE A 6 -8.44 -12.73 -8.10
N VAL A 7 -7.23 -12.15 -8.00
CA VAL A 7 -7.01 -10.77 -7.56
C VAL A 7 -7.66 -9.79 -8.53
N ARG A 8 -7.42 -9.93 -9.84
CA ARG A 8 -8.02 -9.06 -10.85
C ARG A 8 -9.55 -9.07 -10.76
N LYS A 9 -10.16 -10.26 -10.74
CA LYS A 9 -11.61 -10.41 -10.65
C LYS A 9 -12.17 -9.77 -9.38
N PHE A 10 -11.51 -9.95 -8.24
CA PHE A 10 -11.93 -9.33 -6.99
C PHE A 10 -12.01 -7.80 -7.14
N TYR A 11 -10.96 -7.16 -7.65
CA TYR A 11 -10.93 -5.71 -7.82
C TYR A 11 -11.85 -5.21 -8.92
N ASP A 12 -12.08 -5.97 -10.00
CA ASP A 12 -13.07 -5.64 -11.01
C ASP A 12 -14.51 -5.66 -10.45
N GLU A 13 -14.78 -6.47 -9.43
CA GLU A 13 -16.11 -6.61 -8.81
C GLU A 13 -16.32 -5.67 -7.60
N THR A 14 -15.27 -5.02 -7.07
CA THR A 14 -15.32 -4.27 -5.81
C THR A 14 -14.83 -2.82 -5.91
N VAL A 15 -14.83 -2.20 -7.08
CA VAL A 15 -14.29 -0.85 -7.33
C VAL A 15 -14.85 0.20 -6.37
N ASP A 16 -16.18 0.28 -6.21
CA ASP A 16 -16.81 1.26 -5.32
C ASP A 16 -16.46 1.01 -3.85
N TYR A 17 -16.37 -0.26 -3.46
CA TYR A 17 -15.98 -0.64 -2.10
C TYR A 17 -14.52 -0.23 -1.81
N GLU A 18 -13.63 -0.42 -2.79
CA GLU A 18 -12.22 0.00 -2.68
C GLU A 18 -12.09 1.53 -2.71
N TRP A 19 -12.90 2.22 -3.51
CA TRP A 19 -12.93 3.69 -3.49
C TRP A 19 -13.24 4.24 -2.09
N ASP A 20 -14.22 3.63 -1.40
CA ASP A 20 -14.61 4.04 -0.06
C ASP A 20 -13.69 3.50 1.04
N ARG A 21 -12.73 2.64 0.71
CA ARG A 21 -11.82 2.04 1.69
C ARG A 21 -11.08 3.10 2.50
N LEU A 22 -10.49 4.07 1.84
CA LEU A 22 -9.71 5.12 2.51
C LEU A 22 -10.56 6.19 3.23
N GLU A 23 -11.88 6.16 3.11
CA GLU A 23 -12.78 6.87 4.03
C GLU A 23 -12.98 6.10 5.34
N ARG A 24 -13.00 4.77 5.26
CA ARG A 24 -13.07 3.87 6.42
C ARG A 24 -11.72 3.74 7.13
N HIS A 25 -10.61 3.84 6.39
CA HIS A 25 -9.22 3.81 6.86
C HIS A 25 -8.56 5.19 6.66
N LYS A 26 -9.18 6.20 7.26
CA LYS A 26 -8.78 7.59 7.10
C LYS A 26 -7.43 7.90 7.74
N VAL A 27 -7.08 7.20 8.83
CA VAL A 27 -5.78 7.35 9.49
C VAL A 27 -4.65 6.94 8.54
N GLU A 28 -4.78 5.77 7.88
CA GLU A 28 -3.84 5.32 6.86
C GLU A 28 -3.67 6.38 5.77
N PHE A 29 -4.79 6.88 5.24
CA PHE A 29 -4.78 7.86 4.17
C PHE A 29 -4.09 9.16 4.58
N GLU A 30 -4.43 9.72 5.72
CA GLU A 30 -3.87 10.98 6.19
C GLU A 30 -2.38 10.87 6.55
N LEU A 31 -1.94 9.80 7.22
CA LEU A 31 -0.53 9.60 7.54
C LEU A 31 0.28 9.36 6.26
N THR A 32 -0.19 8.52 5.34
CA THR A 32 0.45 8.30 4.04
C THR A 32 0.60 9.61 3.27
N LYS A 33 -0.46 10.43 3.17
CA LYS A 33 -0.40 11.75 2.53
C LYS A 33 0.66 12.65 3.14
N ARG A 34 0.81 12.66 4.47
CA ARG A 34 1.83 13.47 5.14
C ARG A 34 3.24 13.07 4.68
N TYR A 35 3.50 11.74 4.55
CA TYR A 35 4.78 11.24 4.05
C TYR A 35 4.99 11.55 2.56
N LEU A 36 3.96 11.39 1.72
CA LEU A 36 4.02 11.79 0.31
C LEU A 36 4.37 13.27 0.16
N ASN A 37 3.70 14.15 0.90
CA ASN A 37 3.88 15.60 0.85
C ASN A 37 5.26 16.09 1.35
N ARG A 38 6.02 15.27 2.10
CA ARG A 38 7.42 15.59 2.48
C ARG A 38 8.31 15.66 1.25
N TYR A 39 8.02 14.84 0.24
CA TYR A 39 8.88 14.62 -0.93
C TYR A 39 8.26 15.17 -2.21
N ILE A 40 7.03 14.80 -2.52
CA ILE A 40 6.35 15.07 -3.79
C ILE A 40 5.87 16.52 -3.86
N LYS A 41 6.17 17.20 -4.98
CA LYS A 41 5.85 18.60 -5.23
C LYS A 41 5.11 18.76 -6.57
N PRO A 42 4.39 19.88 -6.77
CA PRO A 42 3.78 20.19 -8.07
C PRO A 42 4.80 20.08 -9.21
N GLY A 43 4.39 19.41 -10.29
CA GLY A 43 5.22 19.18 -11.49
C GLY A 43 6.06 17.90 -11.45
N ASP A 44 6.14 17.20 -10.31
CA ASP A 44 6.83 15.91 -10.24
C ASP A 44 6.05 14.83 -11.01
N LYS A 45 6.79 13.89 -11.59
CA LYS A 45 6.25 12.71 -12.28
C LYS A 45 6.11 11.54 -11.32
N VAL A 46 4.90 11.02 -11.18
CA VAL A 46 4.58 9.94 -10.23
C VAL A 46 3.94 8.75 -10.95
N LEU A 47 4.48 7.56 -10.73
CA LEU A 47 3.82 6.30 -11.08
C LEU A 47 3.12 5.74 -9.83
N ASP A 48 1.80 5.59 -9.89
CA ASP A 48 1.00 4.94 -8.84
C ASP A 48 0.65 3.52 -9.30
N LEU A 49 1.50 2.55 -8.92
CA LEU A 49 1.40 1.15 -9.31
C LEU A 49 0.54 0.36 -8.33
N GLY A 50 -0.53 -0.25 -8.84
CA GLY A 50 -1.59 -0.84 -8.03
C GLY A 50 -2.41 0.23 -7.31
N GLY A 51 -2.63 1.37 -7.98
CA GLY A 51 -3.31 2.54 -7.40
C GLY A 51 -4.80 2.33 -7.16
N GLY A 52 -5.36 1.17 -7.55
CA GLY A 52 -6.77 0.85 -7.40
C GLY A 52 -7.66 1.90 -8.08
N PRO A 53 -8.76 2.34 -7.44
CA PRO A 53 -9.64 3.36 -7.99
C PRO A 53 -9.07 4.79 -7.94
N GLY A 54 -7.77 4.96 -7.62
CA GLY A 54 -7.03 6.20 -7.84
C GLY A 54 -7.07 7.24 -6.71
N ARG A 55 -7.32 6.87 -5.45
CA ARG A 55 -7.38 7.83 -4.33
C ARG A 55 -6.10 8.66 -4.18
N TYR A 56 -4.94 8.04 -4.19
CA TYR A 56 -3.65 8.74 -4.12
C TYR A 56 -3.33 9.45 -5.44
N SER A 57 -3.59 8.79 -6.59
CA SER A 57 -3.39 9.39 -7.91
C SER A 57 -4.14 10.71 -8.06
N LEU A 58 -5.43 10.76 -7.71
CA LEU A 58 -6.23 11.98 -7.78
C LEU A 58 -5.74 13.06 -6.80
N THR A 59 -5.35 12.67 -5.59
CA THR A 59 -4.78 13.61 -4.61
C THR A 59 -3.49 14.25 -5.13
N LEU A 60 -2.64 13.48 -5.80
CA LEU A 60 -1.39 13.98 -6.39
C LEU A 60 -1.64 14.81 -7.66
N ALA A 61 -2.62 14.43 -8.47
CA ALA A 61 -3.04 15.25 -9.63
C ALA A 61 -3.64 16.58 -9.16
N GLU A 62 -4.43 16.62 -8.09
CA GLU A 62 -4.92 17.85 -7.45
C GLU A 62 -3.77 18.72 -6.91
N LEU A 63 -2.66 18.12 -6.46
CA LEU A 63 -1.45 18.83 -6.07
C LEU A 63 -0.72 19.46 -7.27
N GLY A 64 -1.02 19.00 -8.50
CA GLY A 64 -0.38 19.47 -9.74
C GLY A 64 0.78 18.59 -10.20
N CYS A 65 0.82 17.33 -9.79
CA CYS A 65 1.77 16.33 -10.29
C CYS A 65 1.33 15.77 -11.66
N ASP A 66 2.31 15.29 -12.43
CA ASP A 66 2.10 14.48 -13.63
C ASP A 66 2.01 13.01 -13.20
N VAL A 67 0.77 12.46 -13.17
CA VAL A 67 0.50 11.16 -12.54
C VAL A 67 0.09 10.15 -13.59
N THR A 68 0.78 9.00 -13.62
CA THR A 68 0.38 7.78 -14.32
C THR A 68 -0.12 6.76 -13.29
N LEU A 69 -1.42 6.41 -13.34
CA LEU A 69 -1.98 5.31 -12.57
C LEU A 69 -1.85 4.02 -13.38
N ALA A 70 -1.30 2.99 -12.76
CA ALA A 70 -1.17 1.67 -13.35
C ALA A 70 -1.76 0.61 -12.41
N ASP A 71 -2.75 -0.16 -12.88
CA ASP A 71 -3.42 -1.19 -12.07
C ASP A 71 -3.69 -2.45 -12.88
N LEU A 72 -3.84 -3.58 -12.18
CA LEU A 72 -4.18 -4.86 -12.79
C LEU A 72 -5.65 -4.89 -13.28
N SER A 73 -6.55 -4.22 -12.54
CA SER A 73 -7.97 -4.11 -12.83
C SER A 73 -8.22 -2.99 -13.84
N GLU A 74 -8.73 -3.34 -15.02
CA GLU A 74 -9.17 -2.37 -16.01
C GLU A 74 -10.26 -1.45 -15.46
N LYS A 75 -11.18 -2.00 -14.66
CA LYS A 75 -12.28 -1.23 -14.08
C LYS A 75 -11.81 -0.20 -13.04
N ASN A 76 -10.77 -0.50 -12.27
CA ASN A 76 -10.14 0.49 -11.40
C ASN A 76 -9.57 1.65 -12.21
N VAL A 77 -8.86 1.34 -13.30
CA VAL A 77 -8.30 2.37 -14.20
C VAL A 77 -9.40 3.24 -14.80
N GLU A 78 -10.44 2.63 -15.38
CA GLU A 78 -11.59 3.35 -15.95
C GLU A 78 -12.28 4.25 -14.92
N PHE A 79 -12.48 3.74 -13.71
CA PHE A 79 -13.07 4.50 -12.62
C PHE A 79 -12.22 5.73 -12.24
N ALA A 80 -10.90 5.54 -12.07
CA ALA A 80 -9.99 6.63 -11.75
C ALA A 80 -9.96 7.72 -12.83
N LEU A 81 -9.92 7.33 -14.11
CA LEU A 81 -9.97 8.26 -15.25
C LEU A 81 -11.29 9.03 -15.29
N THR A 82 -12.41 8.37 -15.02
CA THR A 82 -13.73 9.00 -14.94
C THR A 82 -13.75 10.05 -13.84
N ARG A 83 -13.28 9.70 -12.64
CA ARG A 83 -13.19 10.63 -11.50
C ARG A 83 -12.25 11.80 -11.76
N ALA A 84 -11.12 11.57 -12.44
CA ALA A 84 -10.21 12.64 -12.85
C ALA A 84 -10.93 13.62 -13.80
N SER A 85 -11.61 13.11 -14.83
CA SER A 85 -12.36 13.91 -15.79
C SER A 85 -13.45 14.74 -15.12
N GLU A 86 -14.23 14.16 -14.20
CA GLU A 86 -15.27 14.87 -13.42
C GLU A 86 -14.72 16.05 -12.63
N LYS A 87 -13.46 15.97 -12.18
CA LYS A 87 -12.76 17.00 -11.44
C LYS A 87 -11.94 17.96 -12.32
N GLY A 88 -11.92 17.75 -13.63
CA GLY A 88 -11.09 18.52 -14.56
C GLY A 88 -9.58 18.30 -14.39
N LEU A 89 -9.19 17.12 -13.88
CA LEU A 89 -7.79 16.73 -13.67
C LEU A 89 -7.28 15.93 -14.86
N THR A 90 -5.97 16.03 -15.12
CA THR A 90 -5.27 15.15 -16.07
C THR A 90 -4.71 13.95 -15.30
N LEU A 91 -5.00 12.75 -15.77
CA LEU A 91 -4.49 11.49 -15.25
C LEU A 91 -4.27 10.54 -16.43
N GLU A 92 -3.09 9.93 -16.52
CA GLU A 92 -2.84 8.79 -17.40
C GLU A 92 -3.22 7.49 -16.68
N GLY A 93 -3.88 6.57 -17.38
CA GLY A 93 -4.29 5.28 -16.81
C GLY A 93 -3.85 4.12 -17.68
N LEU A 94 -3.21 3.10 -17.06
CA LEU A 94 -2.70 1.92 -17.75
C LEU A 94 -3.13 0.65 -17.04
N GLN A 95 -3.69 -0.32 -17.79
CA GLN A 95 -3.87 -1.67 -17.26
C GLN A 95 -2.57 -2.46 -17.41
N VAL A 96 -1.97 -2.86 -16.28
CA VAL A 96 -0.69 -3.60 -16.27
C VAL A 96 -0.61 -4.61 -15.13
N ASP A 97 0.17 -5.67 -15.35
CA ASP A 97 0.66 -6.51 -14.25
C ASP A 97 1.92 -5.87 -13.65
N ALA A 98 1.95 -5.67 -12.36
CA ALA A 98 3.09 -5.06 -11.66
C ALA A 98 4.43 -5.81 -11.86
N ARG A 99 4.37 -7.07 -12.29
CA ARG A 99 5.53 -7.89 -12.62
C ARG A 99 6.11 -7.61 -14.02
N ASP A 100 5.41 -6.85 -14.84
CA ASP A 100 5.86 -6.50 -16.20
C ASP A 100 5.41 -5.09 -16.57
N LEU A 101 6.31 -4.14 -16.43
CA LEU A 101 6.10 -2.74 -16.78
C LEU A 101 6.76 -2.35 -18.12
N SER A 102 6.96 -3.30 -19.02
CA SER A 102 7.68 -3.09 -20.30
C SER A 102 7.01 -2.03 -21.20
N ILE A 103 5.72 -1.79 -21.06
CA ILE A 103 4.99 -0.75 -21.81
C ILE A 103 5.26 0.67 -21.30
N ILE A 104 5.88 0.82 -20.13
CA ILE A 104 6.23 2.10 -19.51
C ILE A 104 7.73 2.34 -19.78
N GLU A 105 8.10 3.57 -20.14
CA GLU A 105 9.50 3.94 -20.37
C GLU A 105 10.33 3.90 -19.08
N ASP A 106 11.62 3.56 -19.21
CA ASP A 106 12.55 3.51 -18.08
C ASP A 106 13.00 4.92 -17.66
N SER A 107 13.33 5.07 -16.37
CA SER A 107 13.87 6.30 -15.78
C SER A 107 13.02 7.55 -16.04
N GLN A 108 11.69 7.38 -16.03
CA GLN A 108 10.73 8.45 -16.34
C GLN A 108 10.21 9.18 -15.11
N PHE A 109 10.06 8.46 -13.96
CA PHE A 109 9.37 8.97 -12.79
C PHE A 109 10.33 9.45 -11.69
N ASP A 110 9.94 10.53 -11.02
CA ASP A 110 10.61 11.03 -9.80
C ASP A 110 10.22 10.16 -8.60
N TYR A 111 8.98 9.66 -8.59
CA TYR A 111 8.42 8.82 -7.54
C TYR A 111 7.67 7.63 -8.11
N VAL A 112 7.76 6.49 -7.41
CA VAL A 112 6.92 5.30 -7.65
C VAL A 112 6.23 4.91 -6.36
N LEU A 113 4.91 4.84 -6.39
CA LEU A 113 4.10 4.26 -5.33
C LEU A 113 3.79 2.81 -5.71
N CYS A 114 4.15 1.87 -4.87
CA CYS A 114 3.85 0.43 -5.02
C CYS A 114 3.15 -0.03 -3.74
N MET A 115 1.94 0.52 -3.50
CA MET A 115 1.22 0.37 -2.23
C MET A 115 0.07 -0.66 -2.30
N GLY A 116 -0.10 -1.33 -3.46
CA GLY A 116 -1.09 -2.39 -3.68
C GLY A 116 -0.47 -3.77 -3.96
N PRO A 117 0.47 -3.89 -4.90
CA PRO A 117 0.86 -5.19 -5.44
C PRO A 117 1.51 -6.15 -4.44
N MET A 118 2.32 -5.64 -3.51
CA MET A 118 3.22 -6.47 -2.70
C MET A 118 2.51 -7.50 -1.83
N TYR A 119 1.31 -7.22 -1.40
CA TYR A 119 0.53 -8.14 -0.59
C TYR A 119 -0.41 -9.08 -1.39
N HIS A 120 -0.41 -8.98 -2.73
CA HIS A 120 -1.07 -9.92 -3.63
C HIS A 120 -0.11 -10.89 -4.32
N LEU A 121 1.19 -10.62 -4.27
CA LEU A 121 2.22 -11.44 -4.86
C LEU A 121 2.74 -12.47 -3.84
N LYS A 122 2.26 -13.72 -3.94
CA LYS A 122 2.55 -14.77 -2.97
C LYS A 122 4.01 -15.23 -3.00
N SER A 123 4.63 -15.28 -4.20
CA SER A 123 6.02 -15.70 -4.32
C SER A 123 6.98 -14.54 -4.06
N GLU A 124 8.08 -14.83 -3.39
CA GLU A 124 9.13 -13.82 -3.20
C GLU A 124 9.75 -13.40 -4.54
N GLU A 125 9.84 -14.32 -5.50
CA GLU A 125 10.35 -14.06 -6.83
C GLU A 125 9.52 -12.97 -7.54
N ASP A 126 8.19 -13.06 -7.50
CA ASP A 126 7.29 -12.06 -8.07
C ASP A 126 7.44 -10.71 -7.37
N ARG A 127 7.54 -10.68 -6.05
CA ARG A 127 7.78 -9.44 -5.30
C ARG A 127 9.11 -8.78 -5.65
N VAL A 128 10.18 -9.58 -5.76
CA VAL A 128 11.51 -9.10 -6.19
C VAL A 128 11.45 -8.58 -7.63
N LYS A 129 10.77 -9.28 -8.53
CA LYS A 129 10.57 -8.85 -9.92
C LYS A 129 9.86 -7.51 -9.98
N THR A 130 8.76 -7.36 -9.23
CA THR A 130 7.98 -6.11 -9.17
C THR A 130 8.83 -4.93 -8.69
N ILE A 131 9.59 -5.09 -7.60
CA ILE A 131 10.47 -3.99 -7.14
C ILE A 131 11.53 -3.66 -8.19
N ARG A 132 12.10 -4.65 -8.89
CA ARG A 132 13.06 -4.39 -9.97
C ARG A 132 12.43 -3.62 -11.13
N GLU A 133 11.18 -3.95 -11.50
CA GLU A 133 10.44 -3.19 -12.52
C GLU A 133 10.21 -1.73 -12.04
N CYS A 134 9.74 -1.52 -10.81
CA CYS A 134 9.60 -0.18 -10.24
C CYS A 134 10.92 0.62 -10.30
N LEU A 135 12.04 -0.01 -9.92
CA LEU A 135 13.35 0.65 -9.92
C LEU A 135 13.84 1.01 -11.33
N LYS A 136 13.47 0.26 -12.37
CA LYS A 136 13.74 0.65 -13.76
C LYS A 136 13.00 1.94 -14.13
N LYS A 137 11.75 2.10 -13.68
CA LYS A 137 10.92 3.26 -14.00
C LYS A 137 11.34 4.52 -13.24
N LEU A 138 11.98 4.36 -12.07
CA LEU A 138 12.52 5.47 -11.29
C LEU A 138 13.76 6.09 -11.93
N LYS A 139 13.80 7.42 -11.97
CA LYS A 139 15.01 8.21 -12.23
C LYS A 139 16.11 7.89 -11.21
N PRO A 140 17.38 8.19 -11.51
CA PRO A 140 18.43 8.24 -10.48
C PRO A 140 18.04 9.20 -9.35
N ASN A 141 18.24 8.81 -8.10
CA ASN A 141 17.78 9.51 -6.90
C ASN A 141 16.25 9.60 -6.70
N GLY A 142 15.45 8.96 -7.54
CA GLY A 142 14.00 8.84 -7.35
C GLY A 142 13.65 8.04 -6.10
N ILE A 143 12.45 8.24 -5.58
CA ILE A 143 12.00 7.63 -4.31
C ILE A 143 10.86 6.64 -4.60
N ILE A 144 10.95 5.47 -3.96
CA ILE A 144 9.89 4.45 -3.98
C ILE A 144 9.20 4.38 -2.63
N PHE A 145 7.87 4.26 -2.66
CA PHE A 145 7.00 3.98 -1.51
C PHE A 145 6.42 2.58 -1.70
N VAL A 146 6.62 1.69 -0.74
CA VAL A 146 6.17 0.29 -0.85
C VAL A 146 5.41 -0.11 0.39
N ALA A 147 4.16 -0.57 0.23
CA ALA A 147 3.35 -1.05 1.35
C ALA A 147 3.23 -2.57 1.38
N PHE A 148 3.22 -3.11 2.58
CA PHE A 148 2.96 -4.51 2.88
C PHE A 148 1.85 -4.64 3.92
N ILE A 149 1.11 -5.74 3.90
CA ILE A 149 0.22 -6.10 5.01
C ILE A 149 1.03 -6.89 6.05
N SER A 150 0.95 -6.47 7.31
CA SER A 150 1.60 -7.11 8.45
C SER A 150 0.98 -8.49 8.74
N SER A 151 1.79 -9.48 9.11
CA SER A 151 1.29 -10.77 9.58
C SER A 151 0.44 -10.65 10.86
N TYR A 152 0.68 -9.61 11.68
CA TYR A 152 -0.13 -9.35 12.87
C TYR A 152 -1.50 -8.76 12.54
N SER A 153 -1.67 -8.06 11.40
CA SER A 153 -2.98 -7.55 10.99
C SER A 153 -4.00 -8.66 10.79
N PHE A 154 -3.54 -9.83 10.32
CA PHE A 154 -4.37 -11.03 10.23
C PHE A 154 -5.02 -11.41 11.57
N VAL A 155 -4.27 -11.32 12.66
CA VAL A 155 -4.79 -11.62 14.01
C VAL A 155 -5.75 -10.52 14.47
N TRP A 156 -5.36 -9.26 14.28
CA TRP A 156 -6.18 -8.11 14.69
C TRP A 156 -7.52 -8.07 13.96
N ASP A 157 -7.54 -8.32 12.66
CA ASP A 157 -8.75 -8.32 11.86
C ASP A 157 -9.72 -9.42 12.33
N TYR A 158 -9.23 -10.64 12.55
CA TYR A 158 -10.06 -11.72 13.06
C TYR A 158 -10.50 -11.51 14.49
N LEU A 159 -9.64 -10.99 15.37
CA LEU A 159 -10.02 -10.68 16.75
C LEU A 159 -11.18 -9.66 16.82
N ILE A 160 -11.19 -8.69 15.91
CA ILE A 160 -12.22 -7.66 15.87
C ILE A 160 -13.51 -8.16 15.22
N ARG A 161 -13.41 -8.87 14.09
CA ARG A 161 -14.56 -9.25 13.26
C ARG A 161 -15.16 -10.62 13.59
N ASN A 162 -14.31 -11.57 13.96
CA ASN A 162 -14.68 -12.96 14.23
C ASN A 162 -13.73 -13.60 15.23
N PRO A 163 -13.82 -13.28 16.53
CA PRO A 163 -12.90 -13.80 17.54
C PRO A 163 -12.92 -15.33 17.71
N GLU A 164 -14.00 -16.01 17.32
CA GLU A 164 -14.09 -17.48 17.34
C GLU A 164 -13.15 -18.13 16.30
N PHE A 165 -12.61 -17.36 15.37
CA PHE A 165 -11.62 -17.81 14.38
C PHE A 165 -10.44 -18.55 15.02
N ILE A 166 -10.03 -18.18 16.24
CA ILE A 166 -8.92 -18.81 16.98
C ILE A 166 -9.14 -20.32 17.19
N LEU A 167 -10.39 -20.78 17.18
CA LEU A 167 -10.77 -22.18 17.36
C LEU A 167 -10.77 -22.96 16.03
N ASN A 168 -10.57 -22.30 14.90
CA ASN A 168 -10.61 -22.93 13.60
C ASN A 168 -9.33 -23.74 13.34
N SER A 169 -9.45 -25.07 13.35
CA SER A 169 -8.33 -26.00 13.14
C SER A 169 -7.66 -25.82 11.76
N ASP A 170 -8.42 -25.41 10.74
CA ASP A 170 -7.90 -25.25 9.38
C ASP A 170 -6.96 -24.05 9.24
N ARG A 171 -6.96 -23.16 10.24
CA ARG A 171 -6.16 -21.93 10.28
C ARG A 171 -4.99 -21.97 11.25
N GLN A 172 -4.79 -23.09 11.92
CA GLN A 172 -3.67 -23.25 12.87
C GLN A 172 -2.31 -23.10 12.17
N LEU A 173 -2.22 -23.42 10.89
CA LEU A 173 -0.97 -23.28 10.14
C LEU A 173 -0.52 -21.81 10.03
N GLU A 174 -1.45 -20.91 9.71
CA GLU A 174 -1.17 -19.47 9.64
C GLU A 174 -0.84 -18.91 11.03
N LEU A 175 -1.62 -19.29 12.05
CA LEU A 175 -1.37 -18.87 13.43
C LEU A 175 0.00 -19.34 13.93
N ASN A 176 0.41 -20.58 13.63
CA ASN A 176 1.72 -21.09 14.00
C ASN A 176 2.86 -20.32 13.29
N LYS A 177 2.67 -19.90 12.03
CA LYS A 177 3.66 -19.06 11.34
C LYS A 177 3.82 -17.71 12.02
N ILE A 178 2.72 -17.12 12.51
CA ILE A 178 2.78 -15.85 13.26
C ILE A 178 3.53 -16.06 14.59
N VAL A 179 3.24 -17.16 15.33
CA VAL A 179 3.97 -17.51 16.56
C VAL A 179 5.48 -17.66 16.29
N ASP A 180 5.85 -18.28 15.17
CA ASP A 180 7.24 -18.43 14.75
C ASP A 180 7.86 -17.13 14.21
N GLY A 181 7.08 -16.04 14.09
CA GLY A 181 7.50 -14.78 13.47
C GLY A 181 7.82 -14.90 11.99
N LYS A 182 7.14 -15.81 11.29
CA LYS A 182 7.28 -16.07 9.85
C LYS A 182 6.19 -15.35 9.06
N GLU A 183 6.51 -15.07 7.81
CA GLU A 183 5.58 -14.62 6.81
C GLU A 183 4.79 -15.78 6.19
N PHE A 184 3.65 -15.49 5.59
CA PHE A 184 2.83 -16.49 4.94
C PHE A 184 1.92 -15.91 3.85
N ALA A 185 1.54 -16.76 2.89
CA ALA A 185 0.42 -16.50 2.00
C ALA A 185 -0.82 -17.21 2.52
N GLY A 186 -1.96 -16.52 2.52
CA GLY A 186 -3.23 -17.03 3.02
C GLY A 186 -4.42 -16.32 2.40
N LYS A 187 -5.63 -16.83 2.69
CA LYS A 187 -6.87 -16.17 2.29
C LYS A 187 -7.24 -15.13 3.33
N GLY A 188 -7.25 -13.87 2.93
CA GLY A 188 -7.87 -12.76 3.65
C GLY A 188 -9.11 -12.29 2.88
N PHE A 189 -9.19 -10.99 2.55
CA PHE A 189 -10.23 -10.46 1.66
C PHE A 189 -10.05 -10.95 0.21
N SER A 190 -8.81 -11.31 -0.16
CA SER A 190 -8.45 -11.99 -1.40
C SER A 190 -7.37 -13.05 -1.11
N ASP A 191 -6.60 -13.46 -2.12
CA ASP A 191 -5.35 -14.20 -1.93
C ASP A 191 -4.24 -13.21 -1.53
N ASN A 192 -3.77 -13.26 -0.28
CA ASN A 192 -2.86 -12.28 0.28
C ASN A 192 -1.54 -12.90 0.76
N PHE A 193 -0.51 -12.07 0.75
CA PHE A 193 0.77 -12.31 1.43
C PHE A 193 0.88 -11.39 2.64
N TYR A 194 1.25 -11.96 3.78
CA TYR A 194 1.42 -11.27 5.04
C TYR A 194 2.89 -11.31 5.46
N ILE A 195 3.53 -10.15 5.57
CA ILE A 195 4.93 -10.05 5.94
C ILE A 195 5.11 -9.99 7.47
N SER A 196 6.13 -10.67 7.99
CA SER A 196 6.56 -10.39 9.38
C SER A 196 7.26 -9.03 9.41
N PRO A 197 6.91 -8.10 10.33
CA PRO A 197 7.51 -6.75 10.37
C PRO A 197 9.03 -6.74 10.34
N LYS A 198 9.67 -7.68 11.03
CA LYS A 198 11.15 -7.84 11.07
C LYS A 198 11.77 -8.22 9.72
N ASN A 199 10.98 -8.73 8.76
CA ASN A 199 11.48 -9.19 7.46
C ASN A 199 11.37 -8.10 6.37
N VAL A 200 10.77 -6.95 6.67
CA VAL A 200 10.64 -5.86 5.68
C VAL A 200 12.02 -5.33 5.30
N LEU A 201 12.86 -4.95 6.25
CA LEU A 201 14.20 -4.44 5.95
C LEU A 201 15.08 -5.48 5.26
N PRO A 202 15.18 -6.75 5.73
CA PRO A 202 15.91 -7.80 5.01
C PRO A 202 15.46 -8.03 3.58
N PHE A 203 14.16 -7.86 3.28
CA PHE A 203 13.67 -7.94 1.91
C PHE A 203 14.30 -6.85 1.03
N PHE A 204 14.45 -5.62 1.53
CA PHE A 204 15.01 -4.49 0.76
C PHE A 204 16.53 -4.49 0.65
N GLU A 205 17.27 -5.26 1.47
CA GLU A 205 18.73 -5.43 1.34
C GLU A 205 19.17 -6.00 -0.03
N LYS A 206 18.22 -6.61 -0.78
CA LYS A 206 18.44 -7.15 -2.14
C LYS A 206 18.53 -6.07 -3.22
N PHE A 207 18.24 -4.81 -2.87
CA PHE A 207 18.13 -3.72 -3.83
C PHE A 207 19.08 -2.59 -3.46
N ASN A 208 19.55 -1.84 -4.48
CA ASN A 208 20.39 -0.66 -4.25
C ASN A 208 19.52 0.56 -3.87
N LEU A 209 18.99 0.51 -2.64
CA LEU A 209 18.13 1.53 -2.07
C LEU A 209 18.70 2.04 -0.75
N GLU A 210 18.76 3.35 -0.59
CA GLU A 210 18.96 4.00 0.70
C GLU A 210 17.61 4.04 1.44
N LYS A 211 17.53 3.45 2.64
CA LYS A 211 16.32 3.54 3.48
C LYS A 211 16.13 4.98 3.95
N LEU A 212 14.98 5.56 3.65
CA LEU A 212 14.56 6.84 4.21
C LEU A 212 13.66 6.64 5.43
N HIS A 213 12.60 5.82 5.29
CA HIS A 213 11.64 5.56 6.36
C HIS A 213 11.20 4.09 6.36
N LEU A 214 10.79 3.63 7.53
CA LEU A 214 9.99 2.42 7.73
C LEU A 214 8.95 2.73 8.81
N LEU A 215 7.68 2.66 8.47
CA LEU A 215 6.62 3.12 9.36
C LEU A 215 5.38 2.22 9.35
N ASN A 216 4.63 2.31 10.43
CA ASN A 216 3.27 1.81 10.55
C ASN A 216 2.32 2.89 9.99
N SER A 217 1.63 2.59 8.88
CA SER A 217 0.80 3.56 8.16
C SER A 217 -0.43 4.04 8.94
N GLU A 218 -0.88 3.28 9.93
CA GLU A 218 -2.01 3.63 10.81
C GLU A 218 -1.55 4.00 12.22
N SER A 219 -0.26 3.82 12.52
CA SER A 219 0.28 3.93 13.88
C SER A 219 -0.51 3.01 14.84
N PHE A 220 -0.64 3.36 16.11
CA PHE A 220 -1.45 2.63 17.09
C PHE A 220 -2.95 2.97 17.02
N LEU A 221 -3.34 3.89 16.14
CA LEU A 221 -4.73 4.38 16.04
C LEU A 221 -5.67 3.38 15.38
N TYR A 222 -5.15 2.45 14.58
CA TYR A 222 -5.92 1.45 13.84
C TYR A 222 -7.02 0.77 14.68
N LEU A 223 -6.68 0.29 15.87
CA LEU A 223 -7.60 -0.47 16.73
C LEU A 223 -8.80 0.34 17.22
N ARG A 224 -8.72 1.66 17.22
CA ARG A 224 -9.75 2.58 17.73
C ARG A 224 -10.14 3.66 16.73
N GLU A 225 -9.80 3.47 15.47
CA GLU A 225 -10.08 4.43 14.40
C GLU A 225 -11.58 4.76 14.29
N PRO A 226 -12.53 3.79 14.33
CA PRO A 226 -13.95 4.11 14.24
C PRO A 226 -14.46 5.03 15.37
N GLU A 227 -13.87 4.95 16.56
CA GLU A 227 -14.20 5.83 17.69
C GLU A 227 -13.52 7.19 17.57
N LEU A 228 -12.29 7.21 17.07
CA LEU A 228 -11.55 8.43 16.80
C LEU A 228 -12.26 9.29 15.75
N LEU A 229 -12.72 8.68 14.66
CA LEU A 229 -13.37 9.40 13.56
C LEU A 229 -14.74 10.02 13.94
N LYS A 230 -15.32 9.65 15.10
CA LYS A 230 -16.52 10.29 15.66
C LYS A 230 -16.22 11.56 16.45
N GLN A 231 -14.94 11.86 16.71
CA GLN A 231 -14.54 13.04 17.46
C GLN A 231 -14.54 14.30 16.59
N LYS A 232 -14.39 15.47 17.25
CA LYS A 232 -14.20 16.73 16.55
C LYS A 232 -12.87 16.72 15.76
N GLN A 233 -12.83 17.47 14.68
CA GLN A 233 -11.68 17.49 13.76
C GLN A 233 -10.37 17.91 14.43
N ASP A 234 -10.42 18.83 15.41
CA ASP A 234 -9.25 19.26 16.18
C ASP A 234 -8.66 18.10 17.02
N VAL A 235 -9.52 17.27 17.61
CA VAL A 235 -9.10 16.06 18.34
C VAL A 235 -8.48 15.04 17.39
N ILE A 236 -9.10 14.79 16.24
CA ILE A 236 -8.59 13.89 15.22
C ILE A 236 -7.21 14.36 14.75
N ASN A 237 -7.08 15.66 14.43
CA ASN A 237 -5.80 16.23 13.98
C ASN A 237 -4.69 16.09 15.03
N ALA A 238 -5.01 16.36 16.31
CA ALA A 238 -4.03 16.22 17.40
C ALA A 238 -3.54 14.77 17.56
N TRP A 239 -4.42 13.78 17.38
CA TRP A 239 -4.03 12.37 17.38
C TRP A 239 -3.21 11.97 16.16
N LEU A 240 -3.54 12.47 14.97
CA LEU A 240 -2.75 12.27 13.77
C LEU A 240 -1.34 12.90 13.89
N ASP A 241 -1.24 14.10 14.48
CA ASP A 241 0.04 14.77 14.73
C ASP A 241 0.92 14.00 15.72
N PHE A 242 0.32 13.35 16.71
CA PHE A 242 1.05 12.50 17.63
C PHE A 242 1.44 11.18 16.97
N ALA A 243 0.51 10.56 16.23
CA ALA A 243 0.75 9.32 15.49
C ALA A 243 1.91 9.44 14.50
N GLU A 244 1.97 10.56 13.75
CA GLU A 244 3.08 10.84 12.81
C GLU A 244 4.45 10.88 13.51
N LYS A 245 4.52 11.35 14.75
CA LYS A 245 5.79 11.42 15.51
C LYS A 245 6.31 10.06 15.98
N VAL A 246 5.42 9.08 16.10
CA VAL A 246 5.74 7.76 16.66
C VAL A 246 5.62 6.60 15.68
N CYS A 247 5.01 6.80 14.49
CA CYS A 247 4.74 5.72 13.55
C CYS A 247 5.99 4.99 13.02
N GLU A 248 7.17 5.60 13.12
CA GLU A 248 8.45 4.99 12.76
C GLU A 248 9.13 4.23 13.93
N HIS A 249 8.54 4.22 15.12
CA HIS A 249 9.10 3.45 16.23
C HIS A 249 8.95 1.94 15.94
N GLU A 250 10.05 1.20 16.08
CA GLU A 250 10.10 -0.24 15.78
C GLU A 250 9.05 -1.02 16.57
N ASP A 251 8.80 -0.65 17.82
CA ASP A 251 7.82 -1.28 18.70
C ASP A 251 6.38 -1.21 18.14
N LEU A 252 6.07 -0.20 17.32
CA LEU A 252 4.75 -0.01 16.73
C LEU A 252 4.56 -0.75 15.40
N LEU A 253 5.63 -1.26 14.77
CA LEU A 253 5.51 -1.99 13.50
C LEU A 253 4.68 -3.25 13.63
N SER A 254 4.70 -3.91 14.79
CA SER A 254 3.88 -5.09 15.08
C SER A 254 2.39 -4.79 15.26
N MET A 255 2.02 -3.52 15.44
CA MET A 255 0.63 -3.07 15.54
C MET A 255 0.07 -2.59 14.19
N ALA A 256 0.88 -2.61 13.13
CA ALA A 256 0.48 -2.13 11.82
C ALA A 256 -0.51 -3.09 11.14
N GLU A 257 -1.50 -2.52 10.46
CA GLU A 257 -2.16 -3.20 9.36
C GLU A 257 -1.24 -3.13 8.13
N HIS A 258 -0.84 -1.90 7.75
CA HIS A 258 0.11 -1.67 6.66
C HIS A 258 1.45 -1.15 7.18
N ILE A 259 2.52 -1.77 6.69
CA ILE A 259 3.89 -1.31 6.92
C ILE A 259 4.38 -0.67 5.63
N MET A 260 4.79 0.59 5.67
CA MET A 260 5.32 1.30 4.51
C MET A 260 6.83 1.47 4.64
N TYR A 261 7.54 1.02 3.60
CA TYR A 261 8.95 1.30 3.37
C TYR A 261 9.08 2.44 2.35
N ILE A 262 9.94 3.40 2.66
CA ILE A 262 10.28 4.49 1.74
C ILE A 262 11.79 4.43 1.52
N GLY A 263 12.19 4.30 0.26
CA GLY A 263 13.59 4.18 -0.11
C GLY A 263 13.96 5.05 -1.30
N LYS A 264 15.20 5.54 -1.32
CA LYS A 264 15.76 6.33 -2.40
C LYS A 264 16.66 5.46 -3.27
N LYS A 265 16.45 5.48 -4.59
CA LYS A 265 17.32 4.79 -5.55
C LYS A 265 18.70 5.42 -5.54
N ALA A 266 19.74 4.63 -5.29
CA ALA A 266 21.12 5.09 -5.42
C ALA A 266 21.44 5.49 -6.87
N LYS A 267 22.50 6.30 -7.03
CA LYS A 267 22.96 6.76 -8.34
C LYS A 267 23.47 5.61 -9.20
#